data_3504d6d412ce90ff159317857a89a265
#
_entry.id   3504d6d412ce90ff159317857a89a265
#
_cell.length_a   1.000
_cell.length_b   1.000
_cell.length_c   1.000
_cell.angle_alpha   90.00
_cell.angle_beta   90.00
_cell.angle_gamma   90.00
#
_symmetry.space_group_name_H-M   'P 1'
#
loop_
_entity.id
_entity.type
_entity.pdbx_description
1 polymer ?
#
loop_
_entity_poly.entity_id
_entity_poly.type
_entity_poly.pdbx_seq_one_letter_code
_entity_poly.pdbx_strand_id
1 'polypeptide(L)'
;MPKTVPQIPGLEPGGLPFSPVVEANGVVFIAGQVGAPPGGEVVPGGTAAETRQVLDNVGQLLRAVGLDYADVVRCTVFLVDMADFAAMNEVYREYFPTDMPVRATVGVSALAGPYRIEIDVMAAR
;
A
#
# COMPACT_ATOMS: atom_id res chain seq x y z
N MET A 1 -6.47 -15.16 19.35
CA MET A 1 -5.69 -15.86 18.31
C MET A 1 -4.37 -15.14 18.12
N PRO A 2 -3.25 -15.87 18.10
CA PRO A 2 -1.98 -15.24 17.81
C PRO A 2 -1.93 -14.79 16.35
N LYS A 3 -1.19 -13.72 16.11
CA LYS A 3 -0.92 -13.29 14.76
C LYS A 3 0.20 -14.12 14.14
N THR A 4 0.18 -14.20 12.82
CA THR A 4 1.28 -14.76 12.03
C THR A 4 2.00 -13.61 11.33
N VAL A 5 3.33 -13.64 11.34
CA VAL A 5 4.17 -12.65 10.66
C VAL A 5 4.94 -13.36 9.55
N PRO A 6 4.42 -13.37 8.31
CA PRO A 6 5.11 -14.01 7.19
C PRO A 6 6.48 -13.37 6.95
N GLN A 7 7.49 -14.20 6.73
CA GLN A 7 8.82 -13.72 6.33
C GLN A 7 8.86 -13.72 4.81
N ILE A 8 9.07 -12.54 4.22
CA ILE A 8 9.05 -12.37 2.76
C ILE A 8 10.44 -11.91 2.32
N PRO A 9 11.29 -12.85 1.82
CA PRO A 9 12.64 -12.50 1.39
C PRO A 9 12.62 -11.38 0.33
N GLY A 10 13.48 -10.39 0.53
CA GLY A 10 13.59 -9.24 -0.35
C GLY A 10 12.62 -8.11 -0.03
N LEU A 11 11.67 -8.31 0.88
CA LEU A 11 10.66 -7.31 1.26
C LEU A 11 10.71 -7.00 2.76
N GLU A 12 11.87 -7.17 3.39
CA GLU A 12 12.08 -6.87 4.80
C GLU A 12 12.06 -5.34 5.03
N PRO A 13 11.70 -4.88 6.25
CA PRO A 13 11.57 -3.44 6.53
C PRO A 13 12.91 -2.71 6.71
N GLY A 14 14.05 -3.36 6.53
CA GLY A 14 15.35 -2.71 6.60
C GLY A 14 15.74 -2.24 8.00
N GLY A 15 15.37 -2.99 9.04
CA GLY A 15 15.69 -2.66 10.43
C GLY A 15 14.73 -1.67 11.08
N LEU A 16 13.73 -1.19 10.38
CA LEU A 16 12.68 -0.34 10.96
C LEU A 16 11.73 -1.18 11.83
N PRO A 17 11.16 -0.60 12.88
CA PRO A 17 10.39 -1.36 13.87
C PRO A 17 8.94 -1.63 13.44
N PHE A 18 8.75 -2.31 12.33
CA PHE A 18 7.44 -2.78 11.88
C PHE A 18 7.56 -4.02 11.00
N SER A 19 6.45 -4.74 10.84
CA SER A 19 6.34 -5.86 9.92
C SER A 19 5.67 -5.41 8.63
N PRO A 20 6.14 -5.84 7.45
CA PRO A 20 5.46 -5.49 6.19
C PRO A 20 4.05 -6.08 6.10
N VAL A 21 3.88 -7.30 6.62
CA VAL A 21 2.61 -8.03 6.57
C VAL A 21 2.37 -8.75 7.88
N VAL A 22 1.13 -8.71 8.35
CA VAL A 22 0.67 -9.50 9.51
C VAL A 22 -0.65 -10.14 9.12
N GLU A 23 -0.86 -11.39 9.53
CA GLU A 23 -2.12 -12.09 9.33
C GLU A 23 -2.71 -12.53 10.66
N ALA A 24 -4.03 -12.34 10.80
CA ALA A 24 -4.78 -12.82 11.96
C ALA A 24 -6.23 -13.07 11.54
N ASN A 25 -6.78 -14.23 11.92
CA ASN A 25 -8.18 -14.58 11.66
C ASN A 25 -8.62 -14.44 10.21
N GLY A 26 -7.74 -14.81 9.26
CA GLY A 26 -8.05 -14.71 7.84
C GLY A 26 -7.97 -13.31 7.27
N VAL A 27 -7.56 -12.31 8.05
CA VAL A 27 -7.33 -10.95 7.58
C VAL A 27 -5.84 -10.70 7.46
N VAL A 28 -5.43 -10.18 6.31
CA VAL A 28 -4.06 -9.83 6.02
C VAL A 28 -3.92 -8.31 6.07
N PHE A 29 -3.03 -7.83 6.92
CA PHE A 29 -2.75 -6.41 7.12
C PHE A 29 -1.43 -6.09 6.43
N ILE A 30 -1.44 -5.12 5.53
CA ILE A 30 -0.24 -4.66 4.83
C ILE A 30 0.12 -3.28 5.32
N ALA A 31 1.37 -3.13 5.76
CA ALA A 31 1.90 -1.85 6.22
C ALA A 31 1.83 -0.79 5.12
N GLY A 32 1.78 0.47 5.50
CA GLY A 32 1.76 1.59 4.57
C GLY A 32 2.87 1.50 3.54
N GLN A 33 2.51 1.55 2.26
CA GLN A 33 3.43 1.53 1.14
C GLN A 33 3.59 2.91 0.57
N VAL A 34 4.79 3.24 0.14
CA VAL A 34 5.15 4.55 -0.41
C VAL A 34 5.67 4.41 -1.84
N GLY A 35 5.85 5.52 -2.52
CA GLY A 35 6.19 5.57 -3.93
C GLY A 35 7.66 5.27 -4.24
N ALA A 36 8.19 4.19 -3.68
CA ALA A 36 9.54 3.71 -3.96
C ALA A 36 9.54 2.19 -4.07
N PRO A 37 10.32 1.61 -4.99
CA PRO A 37 10.48 0.15 -5.02
C PRO A 37 11.20 -0.31 -3.74
N PRO A 38 11.05 -1.60 -3.37
CA PRO A 38 11.74 -2.13 -2.20
C PRO A 38 13.24 -1.86 -2.23
N GLY A 39 13.76 -1.20 -1.18
CA GLY A 39 15.17 -0.83 -1.07
C GLY A 39 15.60 0.30 -1.99
N GLY A 40 14.69 0.92 -2.72
CA GLY A 40 14.98 2.00 -3.66
C GLY A 40 14.55 3.38 -3.18
N GLU A 41 14.66 4.34 -4.07
CA GLU A 41 14.27 5.74 -3.82
C GLU A 41 12.92 6.06 -4.44
N VAL A 42 12.33 7.19 -4.03
CA VAL A 42 11.06 7.66 -4.59
C VAL A 42 11.15 7.75 -6.12
N VAL A 43 10.13 7.23 -6.80
CA VAL A 43 10.09 7.25 -8.26
C VAL A 43 9.82 8.68 -8.76
N PRO A 44 10.40 9.08 -9.90
CA PRO A 44 10.08 10.37 -10.52
C PRO A 44 8.70 10.32 -11.18
N GLY A 45 8.10 11.47 -11.42
CA GLY A 45 6.87 11.59 -12.18
C GLY A 45 5.65 12.03 -11.37
N GLY A 46 5.81 12.35 -10.10
CA GLY A 46 4.74 12.92 -9.28
C GLY A 46 3.75 11.90 -8.77
N THR A 47 2.57 12.35 -8.37
CA THR A 47 1.57 11.53 -7.67
C THR A 47 1.10 10.32 -8.46
N ALA A 48 0.87 10.45 -9.76
CA ALA A 48 0.43 9.32 -10.59
C ALA A 48 1.48 8.19 -10.57
N ALA A 49 2.75 8.54 -10.79
CA ALA A 49 3.85 7.58 -10.77
C ALA A 49 4.03 6.95 -9.38
N GLU A 50 3.96 7.76 -8.33
CA GLU A 50 4.08 7.25 -6.96
C GLU A 50 2.91 6.33 -6.60
N THR A 51 1.68 6.67 -6.98
CA THR A 51 0.51 5.83 -6.74
C THR A 51 0.66 4.47 -7.41
N ARG A 52 1.16 4.44 -8.63
CA ARG A 52 1.43 3.19 -9.36
C ARG A 52 2.46 2.35 -8.62
N GLN A 53 3.54 2.96 -8.17
CA GLN A 53 4.58 2.25 -7.42
C GLN A 53 4.03 1.71 -6.08
N VAL A 54 3.25 2.52 -5.36
CA VAL A 54 2.60 2.09 -4.12
C VAL A 54 1.76 0.83 -4.36
N LEU A 55 0.90 0.86 -5.38
CA LEU A 55 0.00 -0.26 -5.65
C LEU A 55 0.72 -1.47 -6.24
N ASP A 56 1.81 -1.28 -6.96
CA ASP A 56 2.68 -2.38 -7.37
C ASP A 56 3.32 -3.05 -6.16
N ASN A 57 3.79 -2.26 -5.18
CA ASN A 57 4.32 -2.79 -3.92
C ASN A 57 3.25 -3.59 -3.17
N VAL A 58 2.05 -3.06 -3.07
CA VAL A 58 0.91 -3.76 -2.43
C VAL A 58 0.66 -5.10 -3.12
N GLY A 59 0.62 -5.12 -4.45
CA GLY A 59 0.41 -6.35 -5.21
C GLY A 59 1.51 -7.38 -4.98
N GLN A 60 2.75 -6.93 -4.88
CA GLN A 60 3.88 -7.82 -4.60
C GLN A 60 3.74 -8.49 -3.24
N LEU A 61 3.35 -7.73 -2.21
CA LEU A 61 3.12 -8.26 -0.87
C LEU A 61 1.90 -9.20 -0.84
N LEU A 62 0.81 -8.82 -1.50
CA LEU A 62 -0.38 -9.67 -1.60
C LEU A 62 -0.04 -11.03 -2.21
N ARG A 63 0.62 -11.03 -3.36
CA ARG A 63 0.97 -12.27 -4.05
C ARG A 63 1.93 -13.14 -3.25
N ALA A 64 2.82 -12.53 -2.48
CA ALA A 64 3.74 -13.26 -1.60
C ALA A 64 3.00 -14.08 -0.53
N VAL A 65 1.78 -13.70 -0.18
CA VAL A 65 0.95 -14.44 0.78
C VAL A 65 -0.24 -15.13 0.13
N GLY A 66 -0.23 -15.27 -1.20
CA GLY A 66 -1.24 -16.03 -1.94
C GLY A 66 -2.54 -15.29 -2.23
N LEU A 67 -2.52 -13.96 -2.19
CA LEU A 67 -3.67 -13.10 -2.48
C LEU A 67 -3.41 -12.21 -3.69
N ASP A 68 -4.44 -11.46 -4.08
CA ASP A 68 -4.31 -10.48 -5.16
C ASP A 68 -5.23 -9.27 -4.87
N TYR A 69 -5.26 -8.30 -5.76
CA TYR A 69 -6.03 -7.06 -5.58
C TYR A 69 -7.52 -7.31 -5.33
N ALA A 70 -8.10 -8.35 -5.93
CA ALA A 70 -9.51 -8.70 -5.72
C ALA A 70 -9.82 -9.08 -4.27
N ASP A 71 -8.83 -9.45 -3.48
CA ASP A 71 -8.98 -9.84 -2.08
C ASP A 71 -8.91 -8.64 -1.13
N VAL A 72 -8.57 -7.46 -1.63
CA VAL A 72 -8.45 -6.25 -0.81
C VAL A 72 -9.84 -5.77 -0.39
N VAL A 73 -10.01 -5.56 0.91
CA VAL A 73 -11.32 -5.13 1.47
C VAL A 73 -11.28 -3.68 1.94
N ARG A 74 -10.11 -3.13 2.26
CA ARG A 74 -9.98 -1.76 2.74
C ARG A 74 -8.63 -1.18 2.34
N CYS A 75 -8.65 0.09 1.91
CA CYS A 75 -7.46 0.93 1.76
C CYS A 75 -7.63 2.22 2.55
N THR A 76 -6.54 2.71 3.14
CA THR A 76 -6.46 4.08 3.63
C THR A 76 -5.39 4.80 2.83
N VAL A 77 -5.76 5.92 2.22
CA VAL A 77 -4.86 6.71 1.38
C VAL A 77 -4.49 7.99 2.13
N PHE A 78 -3.20 8.23 2.26
CA PHE A 78 -2.64 9.43 2.89
C PHE A 78 -1.99 10.28 1.82
N LEU A 79 -2.46 11.53 1.65
CA LEU A 79 -1.92 12.48 0.67
C LEU A 79 -1.32 13.69 1.39
N VAL A 80 -0.12 14.09 0.99
CA VAL A 80 0.51 15.31 1.50
C VAL A 80 -0.20 16.54 0.92
N ASP A 81 -0.71 16.44 -0.30
CA ASP A 81 -1.45 17.53 -0.95
C ASP A 81 -2.76 16.97 -1.53
N MET A 82 -3.90 17.46 -1.05
CA MET A 82 -5.20 17.02 -1.54
C MET A 82 -5.48 17.43 -2.98
N ALA A 83 -4.71 18.35 -3.55
CA ALA A 83 -4.78 18.65 -4.98
C ALA A 83 -4.41 17.42 -5.85
N ASP A 84 -3.73 16.43 -5.27
CA ASP A 84 -3.34 15.19 -5.94
C ASP A 84 -4.46 14.12 -5.98
N PHE A 85 -5.63 14.42 -5.41
CA PHE A 85 -6.72 13.46 -5.26
C PHE A 85 -7.18 12.87 -6.60
N ALA A 86 -7.40 13.70 -7.61
CA ALA A 86 -7.85 13.24 -8.93
C ALA A 86 -6.82 12.36 -9.62
N ALA A 87 -5.54 12.76 -9.60
CA ALA A 87 -4.46 11.99 -10.21
C ALA A 87 -4.29 10.62 -9.54
N MET A 88 -4.40 10.58 -8.22
CA MET A 88 -4.37 9.32 -7.46
C MET A 88 -5.54 8.43 -7.86
N ASN A 89 -6.76 8.98 -7.92
CA ASN A 89 -7.95 8.21 -8.25
C ASN A 89 -7.88 7.54 -9.62
N GLU A 90 -7.31 8.20 -10.61
CA GLU A 90 -7.17 7.64 -11.96
C GLU A 90 -6.33 6.36 -11.95
N VAL A 91 -5.19 6.38 -11.27
CA VAL A 91 -4.32 5.21 -11.15
C VAL A 91 -4.97 4.14 -10.28
N TYR A 92 -5.57 4.54 -9.17
CA TYR A 92 -6.23 3.63 -8.23
C TYR A 92 -7.30 2.78 -8.95
N ARG A 93 -8.08 3.37 -9.86
CA ARG A 93 -9.10 2.64 -10.63
C ARG A 93 -8.53 1.54 -11.51
N GLU A 94 -7.30 1.66 -11.96
CA GLU A 94 -6.67 0.62 -12.78
C GLU A 94 -6.41 -0.65 -11.99
N TYR A 95 -6.17 -0.54 -10.68
CA TYR A 95 -5.89 -1.67 -9.80
C TYR A 95 -7.17 -2.25 -9.18
N PHE A 96 -8.18 -1.42 -8.97
CA PHE A 96 -9.46 -1.80 -8.38
C PHE A 96 -10.61 -1.39 -9.30
N PRO A 97 -10.78 -2.08 -10.46
CA PRO A 97 -11.76 -1.66 -11.47
C PRO A 97 -13.21 -1.99 -11.12
N THR A 98 -13.43 -3.03 -10.32
CA THR A 98 -14.77 -3.49 -9.94
C THR A 98 -14.76 -3.95 -8.49
N ASP A 99 -15.95 -3.99 -7.86
CA ASP A 99 -16.10 -4.43 -6.46
C ASP A 99 -15.03 -3.80 -5.57
N MET A 100 -14.93 -2.49 -5.63
CA MET A 100 -13.85 -1.74 -5.00
C MET A 100 -13.83 -1.93 -3.49
N PRO A 101 -12.63 -1.94 -2.87
CA PRO A 101 -12.55 -1.96 -1.40
C PRO A 101 -13.14 -0.69 -0.80
N VAL A 102 -13.55 -0.75 0.46
CA VAL A 102 -13.87 0.49 1.19
C VAL A 102 -12.59 1.31 1.32
N ARG A 103 -12.73 2.63 1.35
CA ARG A 103 -11.57 3.52 1.37
C ARG A 103 -11.82 4.75 2.21
N ALA A 104 -10.80 5.18 2.93
CA ALA A 104 -10.69 6.54 3.46
C ALA A 104 -9.51 7.22 2.77
N THR A 105 -9.66 8.51 2.45
CA THR A 105 -8.57 9.33 1.91
C THR A 105 -8.44 10.57 2.79
N VAL A 106 -7.25 10.81 3.31
CA VAL A 106 -6.99 11.90 4.23
C VAL A 106 -5.75 12.69 3.81
N GLY A 107 -5.79 13.99 4.06
CA GLY A 107 -4.62 14.85 3.91
C GLY A 107 -3.78 14.83 5.17
N VAL A 108 -2.46 14.79 5.02
CA VAL A 108 -1.50 14.80 6.13
C VAL A 108 -0.47 15.88 5.90
N SER A 109 0.16 16.34 6.98
CA SER A 109 1.18 17.40 6.87
C SER A 109 2.50 16.90 6.31
N ALA A 110 2.82 15.63 6.51
CA ALA A 110 4.05 15.01 6.03
C ALA A 110 3.95 13.49 6.10
N LEU A 111 4.78 12.81 5.34
CA LEU A 111 5.01 11.37 5.42
C LEU A 111 6.45 11.12 5.88
N ALA A 112 6.76 9.87 6.22
CA ALA A 112 8.10 9.50 6.65
C ALA A 112 9.03 9.35 5.44
N GLY A 113 9.40 10.47 4.84
CA GLY A 113 10.25 10.56 3.66
C GLY A 113 9.69 11.51 2.61
N PRO A 114 10.35 11.64 1.44
CA PRO A 114 9.98 12.61 0.40
C PRO A 114 8.85 12.09 -0.49
N TYR A 115 7.80 11.54 0.11
CA TYR A 115 6.70 10.90 -0.62
C TYR A 115 5.47 11.80 -0.66
N ARG A 116 4.70 11.70 -1.75
CA ARG A 116 3.44 12.42 -1.92
C ARG A 116 2.25 11.62 -1.44
N ILE A 117 2.38 10.28 -1.40
CA ILE A 117 1.28 9.37 -1.09
C ILE A 117 1.77 8.16 -0.33
N GLU A 118 0.90 7.67 0.56
CA GLU A 118 1.08 6.39 1.24
C GLU A 118 -0.28 5.69 1.26
N ILE A 119 -0.30 4.38 1.09
CA ILE A 119 -1.52 3.57 1.19
C ILE A 119 -1.25 2.35 2.06
N ASP A 120 -2.10 2.13 3.08
CA ASP A 120 -2.14 0.86 3.79
C ASP A 120 -3.36 0.04 3.34
N VAL A 121 -3.30 -1.27 3.53
CA VAL A 121 -4.27 -2.18 2.94
C VAL A 121 -4.63 -3.28 3.92
N MET A 122 -5.91 -3.67 3.90
CA MET A 122 -6.39 -4.89 4.53
C MET A 122 -7.00 -5.79 3.45
N ALA A 123 -6.66 -7.06 3.48
CA ALA A 123 -7.20 -8.06 2.55
C ALA A 123 -7.78 -9.25 3.34
N ALA A 124 -8.65 -10.02 2.72
CA ALA A 124 -9.28 -11.16 3.36
C ALA A 124 -9.06 -12.43 2.54
N ARG A 125 -8.78 -13.52 3.24
CA ARG A 125 -8.72 -14.86 2.66
C ARG A 125 -10.10 -15.42 2.41
#